data_c336c827ac14a6c0df910830683e286b
#
_entry.id   c336c827ac14a6c0df910830683e286b
#
_cell.length_a   1.000
_cell.length_b   1.000
_cell.length_c   1.000
_cell.angle_alpha   90.00
_cell.angle_beta   90.00
_cell.angle_gamma   90.00
#
_symmetry.space_group_name_H-M   'P 1'
#
loop_
_entity.id
_entity.type
_entity.pdbx_description
1 polymer ?
#
loop_
_entity_poly.entity_id
_entity_poly.type
_entity_poly.pdbx_seq_one_letter_code
_entity_poly.pdbx_strand_id
1 'polypeptide(L)' 'NVRVNCVAPGVIDTEMNSNLDIGALADLADETPLGRIGTTEEVAKAIYYLANDADFITGQVLSPNGGIVV' A
#
# COMPACT_ATOMS: atom_id res chain seq x y z
N ASN A 1 -4.04 -25.90 8.87
CA ASN A 1 -3.54 -25.06 7.76
C ASN A 1 -3.83 -23.59 8.01
N VAL A 2 -2.78 -22.86 8.36
CA VAL A 2 -2.87 -21.40 8.59
C VAL A 2 -1.92 -20.72 7.63
N ARG A 3 -2.42 -19.71 6.91
CA ARG A 3 -1.61 -18.87 6.04
C ARG A 3 -1.27 -17.56 6.77
N VAL A 4 -0.03 -17.12 6.63
CA VAL A 4 0.42 -15.84 7.19
C VAL A 4 1.13 -15.06 6.10
N ASN A 5 0.60 -13.89 5.79
CA ASN A 5 1.19 -12.96 4.82
C ASN A 5 1.25 -11.57 5.43
N CYS A 6 2.03 -10.70 4.81
CA CYS A 6 2.22 -9.34 5.26
C CYS A 6 1.88 -8.36 4.14
N VAL A 7 1.29 -7.22 4.48
CA VAL A 7 1.08 -6.12 3.55
C VAL A 7 1.95 -4.95 3.97
N ALA A 8 2.79 -4.47 3.07
CA ALA A 8 3.71 -3.36 3.31
C ALA A 8 3.36 -2.21 2.35
N PRO A 9 2.42 -1.32 2.72
CA PRO A 9 1.99 -0.25 1.83
C PRO A 9 3.08 0.81 1.65
N GLY A 10 3.00 1.55 0.54
CA GLY A 10 3.82 2.73 0.30
C GLY A 10 3.20 3.97 0.94
N VAL A 11 3.24 5.09 0.22
CA VAL A 11 2.62 6.33 0.72
C VAL A 11 1.13 6.28 0.47
N ILE A 12 0.35 6.35 1.55
CA ILE A 12 -1.10 6.17 1.52
C ILE A 12 -1.75 7.43 2.10
N ASP A 13 -2.85 7.85 1.48
CA ASP A 13 -3.64 8.98 1.94
C ASP A 13 -4.43 8.58 3.20
N THR A 14 -3.86 8.90 4.34
CA THR A 14 -4.45 8.62 5.66
C THR A 14 -4.47 9.91 6.49
N GLU A 15 -5.19 9.87 7.61
CA GLU A 15 -5.21 11.00 8.55
C GLU A 15 -3.80 11.34 9.06
N MET A 16 -2.93 10.36 9.22
CA MET A 16 -1.55 10.60 9.64
C MET A 16 -0.79 11.45 8.62
N ASN A 17 -1.08 11.28 7.35
CA ASN A 17 -0.45 12.04 6.27
C ASN A 17 -1.09 13.42 6.06
N SER A 18 -2.27 13.68 6.63
CA SER A 18 -2.94 14.98 6.50
C SER A 18 -2.15 16.11 7.14
N ASN A 19 -1.20 15.80 8.01
CA ASN A 19 -0.30 16.78 8.63
C ASN A 19 0.88 17.16 7.75
N LEU A 20 1.11 16.46 6.64
CA LEU A 20 2.13 16.82 5.68
C LEU A 20 1.62 17.97 4.81
N ASP A 21 2.52 18.89 4.43
CA ASP A 21 2.10 19.97 3.54
C ASP A 21 1.82 19.40 2.12
N ILE A 22 1.06 20.19 1.36
CA ILE A 22 0.64 19.78 0.02
C ILE A 22 1.84 19.57 -0.91
N GLY A 23 2.88 20.37 -0.76
CA GLY A 23 4.10 20.24 -1.55
C GLY A 23 4.82 18.93 -1.29
N ALA A 24 4.92 18.51 -0.02
CA ALA A 24 5.54 17.26 0.35
C ALA A 24 4.75 16.07 -0.22
N LEU A 25 3.43 16.11 -0.17
CA LEU A 25 2.59 15.06 -0.75
C LEU A 25 2.72 15.00 -2.27
N ALA A 26 2.79 16.15 -2.93
CA ALA A 26 2.98 16.19 -4.38
C ALA A 26 4.34 15.61 -4.78
N ASP A 27 5.39 15.91 -4.02
CA ASP A 27 6.71 15.34 -4.28
C ASP A 27 6.73 13.82 -4.14
N LEU A 28 6.06 13.28 -3.13
CA LEU A 28 5.93 11.84 -2.93
C LEU A 28 5.14 11.18 -4.07
N ALA A 29 4.08 11.84 -4.54
CA ALA A 29 3.32 11.36 -5.69
C ALA A 29 4.19 11.32 -6.95
N ASP A 30 5.01 12.35 -7.18
CA ASP A 30 5.91 12.41 -8.32
C ASP A 30 6.98 11.31 -8.26
N GLU A 31 7.47 10.97 -7.08
CA GLU A 31 8.45 9.90 -6.88
C GLU A 31 7.84 8.51 -7.07
N THR A 32 6.53 8.39 -6.98
CA THR A 32 5.82 7.12 -7.14
C THR A 32 5.63 6.83 -8.62
N PRO A 33 6.09 5.67 -9.14
CA PRO A 33 5.94 5.36 -10.56
C PRO A 33 4.53 5.47 -11.11
N LEU A 34 3.49 5.16 -10.31
CA LEU A 34 2.10 5.35 -10.74
C LEU A 34 1.63 6.79 -10.67
N GLY A 35 2.47 7.72 -10.19
CA GLY A 35 2.20 9.15 -10.25
C GLY A 35 1.24 9.69 -9.21
N ARG A 36 0.92 8.89 -8.18
CA ARG A 36 0.01 9.31 -7.11
C ARG A 36 0.29 8.51 -5.84
N ILE A 37 -0.20 9.00 -4.71
CA ILE A 37 -0.22 8.22 -3.48
C ILE A 37 -1.41 7.26 -3.51
N GLY A 38 -1.34 6.19 -2.73
CA GLY A 38 -2.42 5.19 -2.68
C GLY A 38 -3.56 5.62 -1.77
N THR A 39 -4.66 4.90 -1.83
CA THR A 39 -5.81 5.10 -0.95
C THR A 39 -5.90 3.98 0.08
N THR A 40 -6.59 4.25 1.19
CA THR A 40 -6.84 3.23 2.21
C THR A 40 -7.63 2.05 1.65
N GLU A 41 -8.55 2.31 0.72
CA GLU A 41 -9.33 1.25 0.06
C GLU A 41 -8.45 0.34 -0.78
N GLU A 42 -7.42 0.87 -1.42
CA GLU A 42 -6.48 0.06 -2.20
C GLU A 42 -5.68 -0.88 -1.32
N VAL A 43 -5.25 -0.41 -0.14
CA VAL A 43 -4.59 -1.26 0.84
C VAL A 43 -5.56 -2.32 1.39
N ALA A 44 -6.79 -1.92 1.69
CA ALA A 44 -7.81 -2.84 2.18
C ALA A 44 -8.11 -3.94 1.18
N LYS A 45 -8.14 -3.64 -0.12
CA LYS A 45 -8.31 -4.65 -1.16
C LYS A 45 -7.18 -5.67 -1.18
N ALA A 46 -5.95 -5.22 -0.99
CA ALA A 46 -4.79 -6.10 -0.92
C ALA A 46 -4.90 -7.06 0.28
N ILE A 47 -5.26 -6.53 1.44
CA ILE A 47 -5.46 -7.33 2.65
C ILE A 47 -6.58 -8.34 2.45
N TYR A 48 -7.71 -7.91 1.88
CA TYR A 48 -8.85 -8.76 1.61
C TYR A 48 -8.48 -9.91 0.66
N TYR A 49 -7.73 -9.60 -0.40
CA TYR A 49 -7.29 -10.62 -1.34
C TYR A 49 -6.46 -11.70 -0.66
N LEU A 50 -5.46 -11.28 0.14
CA LEU A 50 -4.60 -12.24 0.85
C LEU A 50 -5.38 -13.06 1.88
N ALA A 51 -6.38 -12.46 2.52
CA ALA A 51 -7.17 -13.16 3.54
C ALA A 51 -8.20 -14.13 2.95
N ASN A 52 -8.78 -13.80 1.79
CA ASN A 52 -9.95 -14.53 1.28
C ASN A 52 -9.73 -15.27 -0.03
N ASP A 53 -8.89 -14.75 -0.92
CA ASP A 53 -8.80 -15.27 -2.29
C ASP A 53 -7.46 -15.91 -2.64
N ALA A 54 -6.47 -15.77 -1.78
CA ALA A 54 -5.11 -16.23 -2.06
C ALA A 54 -4.83 -17.58 -1.37
N ASP A 55 -5.57 -18.61 -1.75
CA ASP A 55 -5.58 -19.91 -1.05
C ASP A 55 -4.22 -20.62 -1.07
N PHE A 56 -3.40 -20.36 -2.07
CA PHE A 56 -2.10 -21.04 -2.23
C PHE A 56 -0.93 -20.09 -1.97
N ILE A 57 -1.14 -19.00 -1.20
CA ILE A 57 -0.12 -18.00 -0.90
C ILE A 57 0.08 -17.91 0.60
N THR A 58 1.32 -18.12 1.04
CA THR A 58 1.71 -17.93 2.43
C THR A 58 3.17 -17.48 2.49
N GLY A 59 3.55 -16.80 3.55
CA GLY A 59 4.92 -16.34 3.75
C GLY A 59 5.36 -15.21 2.82
N GLN A 60 4.40 -14.49 2.23
CA GLN A 60 4.71 -13.44 1.25
C GLN A 60 4.48 -12.04 1.82
N VAL A 61 5.20 -11.09 1.24
CA VAL A 61 4.99 -9.66 1.50
C VAL A 61 4.45 -9.05 0.22
N LEU A 62 3.24 -8.50 0.30
CA LEU A 62 2.63 -7.77 -0.81
C LEU A 62 2.77 -6.28 -0.54
N SER A 63 3.32 -5.55 -1.49
CA SER A 63 3.65 -4.13 -1.31
C SER A 63 2.81 -3.26 -2.24
N PRO A 64 1.58 -2.85 -1.82
CA PRO A 64 0.78 -1.91 -2.61
C PRO A 64 1.34 -0.50 -2.48
N ASN A 65 2.42 -0.24 -3.22
CA ASN A 65 3.23 0.97 -3.10
C ASN A 65 3.31 1.79 -4.40
N GLY A 66 2.55 1.44 -5.43
CA GLY A 66 2.60 2.13 -6.71
C GLY A 66 3.96 2.06 -7.41
N GLY A 67 4.86 1.20 -6.93
CA GLY A 67 6.20 1.04 -7.48
C GLY A 67 7.28 1.84 -6.76
N ILE A 68 6.92 2.65 -5.76
CA ILE A 68 7.93 3.39 -5.00
C ILE A 68 8.73 2.43 -4.11
N VAL A 69 10.05 2.60 -4.10
CA VAL A 69 10.95 1.85 -3.24
C VAL A 69 11.42 2.78 -2.12
N VAL A 70 11.16 2.38 -0.90
CA VAL A 70 11.48 3.19 0.28
C VAL A 70 12.56 2.50 1.07
#